data_00900953fe4335af6177c2d995109e24
#
_entry.id   00900953fe4335af6177c2d995109e24
#
_cell.length_a   1.000
_cell.length_b   1.000
_cell.length_c   1.000
_cell.angle_alpha   90.00
_cell.angle_beta   90.00
_cell.angle_gamma   90.00
#
_symmetry.space_group_name_H-M   'P 1'
#
loop_
_entity.id
_entity.type
_entity.pdbx_description
1 polymer ?
#
loop_
_entity_poly.entity_id
_entity_poly.type
_entity_poly.pdbx_seq_one_letter_code
_entity_poly.pdbx_strand_id
1 'polypeptide(L)'
;MEIKINDAIIFSTYSSELVLDSIIALVEKDLSEPYSIFTYRYFVNQWPELCEMAHNSEGELIGVIVCKVDKHKKSEKNRGYIGMLAVDKRYRNRGIASSLVQSVLKRLQQQGLDECVLEAEITNKGALSLYQNLGFLRTKLLPNYYLSGTDAYRLKYFFTPLV
;
A
#
# COMPACT_ATOMS: atom_id res chain seq x y z
N MET A 1 18.86 -22.65 -3.90
CA MET A 1 19.25 -21.57 -4.82
C MET A 1 19.46 -20.31 -4.01
N GLU A 2 20.69 -19.89 -3.91
CA GLU A 2 21.01 -18.67 -3.17
C GLU A 2 20.46 -17.46 -3.91
N ILE A 3 19.64 -16.68 -3.23
CA ILE A 3 19.20 -15.39 -3.75
C ILE A 3 20.40 -14.48 -3.74
N LYS A 4 20.81 -14.01 -4.91
CA LYS A 4 21.95 -13.08 -5.02
C LYS A 4 21.63 -11.84 -4.20
N ILE A 5 22.50 -11.54 -3.22
CA ILE A 5 22.39 -10.41 -2.28
C ILE A 5 22.32 -9.06 -3.02
N ASN A 6 22.70 -9.03 -4.29
CA ASN A 6 22.78 -7.83 -5.13
C ASN A 6 21.76 -7.77 -6.26
N ASP A 7 20.60 -8.43 -6.08
CA ASP A 7 19.52 -8.32 -7.07
C ASP A 7 19.03 -6.86 -7.09
N ALA A 8 19.26 -6.18 -8.20
CA ALA A 8 18.81 -4.80 -8.34
C ALA A 8 17.29 -4.75 -8.38
N ILE A 9 16.70 -3.93 -7.51
CA ILE A 9 15.25 -3.70 -7.49
C ILE A 9 14.98 -2.43 -8.26
N ILE A 10 14.09 -2.54 -9.26
CA ILE A 10 13.72 -1.43 -10.14
C ILE A 10 12.32 -0.96 -9.77
N PHE A 11 12.21 0.29 -9.36
CA PHE A 11 10.93 0.91 -9.02
C PHE A 11 10.38 1.66 -10.23
N SER A 12 9.07 1.51 -10.48
CA SER A 12 8.38 2.20 -11.58
C SER A 12 6.94 2.48 -11.22
N THR A 13 6.33 3.42 -11.96
CA THR A 13 4.94 3.81 -11.77
C THR A 13 4.06 3.07 -12.77
N TYR A 14 2.84 2.71 -12.36
CA TYR A 14 1.87 2.08 -13.24
C TYR A 14 1.58 2.94 -14.48
N SER A 15 1.65 2.33 -15.66
CA SER A 15 1.40 3.01 -16.92
C SER A 15 0.61 2.20 -17.94
N SER A 16 0.41 0.90 -17.70
CA SER A 16 -0.24 0.02 -18.68
C SER A 16 -1.00 -1.11 -18.00
N GLU A 17 -2.17 -1.43 -18.52
CA GLU A 17 -2.98 -2.56 -18.06
C GLU A 17 -2.28 -3.91 -18.29
N LEU A 18 -1.24 -3.98 -19.11
CA LEU A 18 -0.49 -5.22 -19.35
C LEU A 18 0.12 -5.82 -18.07
N VAL A 19 0.37 -4.98 -17.04
CA VAL A 19 0.93 -5.44 -15.77
C VAL A 19 -0.15 -5.80 -14.74
N LEU A 20 -1.42 -5.53 -15.04
CA LEU A 20 -2.52 -5.68 -14.06
C LEU A 20 -2.66 -7.11 -13.54
N ASP A 21 -2.57 -8.11 -14.39
CA ASP A 21 -2.67 -9.52 -13.97
C ASP A 21 -1.56 -9.88 -12.99
N SER A 22 -0.36 -9.37 -13.19
CA SER A 22 0.77 -9.57 -12.27
C SER A 22 0.53 -8.90 -10.93
N ILE A 23 -0.07 -7.72 -10.93
CA ILE A 23 -0.46 -7.02 -9.69
C ILE A 23 -1.48 -7.84 -8.92
N ILE A 24 -2.54 -8.28 -9.58
CA ILE A 24 -3.59 -9.10 -8.96
C ILE A 24 -2.99 -10.38 -8.37
N ALA A 25 -2.16 -11.08 -9.13
CA ALA A 25 -1.53 -12.31 -8.67
C ALA A 25 -0.69 -12.10 -7.43
N LEU A 26 0.07 -11.00 -7.37
CA LEU A 26 0.91 -10.68 -6.22
C LEU A 26 0.08 -10.31 -4.99
N VAL A 27 -0.91 -9.44 -5.16
CA VAL A 27 -1.76 -8.98 -4.05
C VAL A 27 -2.57 -10.14 -3.47
N GLU A 28 -3.15 -10.98 -4.31
CA GLU A 28 -4.02 -12.07 -3.86
C GLU A 28 -3.31 -13.18 -3.08
N LYS A 29 -2.00 -13.30 -3.20
CA LYS A 29 -1.24 -14.30 -2.40
C LYS A 29 -1.41 -14.15 -0.90
N ASP A 30 -1.59 -12.92 -0.41
CA ASP A 30 -1.69 -12.62 1.01
C ASP A 30 -3.09 -12.21 1.46
N LEU A 31 -4.06 -12.16 0.54
CA LEU A 31 -5.43 -11.78 0.87
C LEU A 31 -6.25 -13.00 1.30
N SER A 32 -6.96 -12.85 2.41
CA SER A 32 -7.99 -13.81 2.82
C SER A 32 -9.28 -13.65 2.00
N GLU A 33 -9.52 -12.47 1.45
CA GLU A 33 -10.72 -12.13 0.68
C GLU A 33 -10.31 -11.48 -0.65
N PRO A 34 -10.57 -12.16 -1.80
CA PRO A 34 -10.16 -11.60 -3.09
C PRO A 34 -10.98 -10.38 -3.47
N TYR A 35 -10.33 -9.40 -4.08
CA TYR A 35 -11.02 -8.28 -4.71
C TYR A 35 -11.45 -8.66 -6.13
N SER A 36 -12.53 -8.03 -6.62
CA SER A 36 -12.88 -8.12 -8.03
C SER A 36 -11.87 -7.33 -8.89
N ILE A 37 -11.76 -7.68 -10.17
CA ILE A 37 -10.90 -6.93 -11.09
C ILE A 37 -11.33 -5.46 -11.19
N PHE A 38 -12.60 -5.17 -11.00
CA PHE A 38 -13.12 -3.79 -11.01
C PHE A 38 -12.55 -2.93 -9.88
N THR A 39 -12.28 -3.54 -8.72
CA THR A 39 -11.64 -2.84 -7.61
C THR A 39 -10.22 -2.41 -7.99
N TYR A 40 -9.44 -3.30 -8.59
CA TYR A 40 -8.10 -2.96 -9.07
C TYR A 40 -8.14 -1.85 -10.11
N ARG A 41 -9.02 -1.96 -11.10
CA ARG A 41 -9.17 -0.96 -12.15
C ARG A 41 -9.61 0.38 -11.63
N TYR A 42 -10.48 0.39 -10.62
CA TYR A 42 -10.91 1.62 -9.95
C TYR A 42 -9.71 2.44 -9.47
N PHE A 43 -8.77 1.79 -8.78
CA PHE A 43 -7.58 2.46 -8.28
C PHE A 43 -6.62 2.88 -9.40
N VAL A 44 -6.22 1.96 -10.25
CA VAL A 44 -5.14 2.21 -11.21
C VAL A 44 -5.55 3.07 -12.39
N ASN A 45 -6.85 3.11 -12.73
CA ASN A 45 -7.34 3.96 -13.82
C ASN A 45 -7.49 5.42 -13.37
N GLN A 46 -7.87 5.66 -12.12
CA GLN A 46 -8.06 7.01 -11.61
C GLN A 46 -6.79 7.61 -11.00
N TRP A 47 -5.96 6.78 -10.36
CA TRP A 47 -4.74 7.24 -9.68
C TRP A 47 -3.53 6.39 -10.08
N PRO A 48 -3.18 6.33 -11.39
CA PRO A 48 -2.02 5.55 -11.82
C PRO A 48 -0.71 6.04 -11.20
N GLU A 49 -0.60 7.35 -10.95
CA GLU A 49 0.56 7.96 -10.31
C GLU A 49 0.76 7.53 -8.85
N LEU A 50 -0.27 6.97 -8.23
CA LEU A 50 -0.23 6.45 -6.86
C LEU A 50 -0.19 4.93 -6.81
N CYS A 51 0.09 4.29 -7.93
CA CYS A 51 0.39 2.87 -8.02
C CYS A 51 1.86 2.71 -8.38
N GLU A 52 2.66 2.30 -7.40
CA GLU A 52 4.10 2.12 -7.54
C GLU A 52 4.44 0.64 -7.52
N MET A 53 5.38 0.23 -8.36
CA MET A 53 5.76 -1.17 -8.53
C MET A 53 7.25 -1.35 -8.28
N ALA A 54 7.62 -2.54 -7.83
CA ALA A 54 9.00 -2.97 -7.70
C ALA A 54 9.19 -4.26 -8.50
N HIS A 55 10.19 -4.26 -9.37
CA HIS A 55 10.57 -5.42 -10.20
C HIS A 55 11.98 -5.85 -9.86
N ASN A 56 12.25 -7.15 -9.99
CA ASN A 56 13.62 -7.65 -9.89
C ASN A 56 14.37 -7.44 -11.23
N SER A 57 15.64 -7.84 -11.28
CA SER A 57 16.48 -7.68 -12.48
C SER A 57 15.98 -8.49 -13.68
N GLU A 58 15.14 -9.50 -13.45
CA GLU A 58 14.56 -10.33 -14.50
C GLU A 58 13.21 -9.79 -15.01
N GLY A 59 12.76 -8.64 -14.49
CA GLY A 59 11.49 -8.03 -14.86
C GLY A 59 10.28 -8.62 -14.16
N GLU A 60 10.47 -9.48 -13.16
CA GLU A 60 9.38 -10.04 -12.37
C GLU A 60 8.85 -9.01 -11.37
N LEU A 61 7.54 -8.85 -11.28
CA LEU A 61 6.91 -7.96 -10.28
C LEU A 61 7.01 -8.61 -8.89
N ILE A 62 7.71 -7.94 -7.97
CA ILE A 62 7.95 -8.47 -6.63
C ILE A 62 7.39 -7.58 -5.51
N GLY A 63 6.90 -6.41 -5.84
CA GLY A 63 6.26 -5.51 -4.90
C GLY A 63 5.32 -4.53 -5.58
N VAL A 64 4.26 -4.13 -4.88
CA VAL A 64 3.30 -3.15 -5.40
C VAL A 64 2.58 -2.46 -4.26
N ILE A 65 2.34 -1.16 -4.43
CA ILE A 65 1.46 -0.37 -3.59
C ILE A 65 0.40 0.30 -4.46
N VAL A 66 -0.85 0.26 -4.03
CA VAL A 66 -1.99 0.82 -4.77
C VAL A 66 -2.75 1.76 -3.86
N CYS A 67 -2.88 3.01 -4.26
CA CYS A 67 -3.43 4.08 -3.44
C CYS A 67 -4.42 4.93 -4.21
N LYS A 68 -5.18 5.73 -3.48
CA LYS A 68 -6.10 6.71 -4.06
C LYS A 68 -6.13 7.99 -3.22
N VAL A 69 -6.87 8.98 -3.69
CA VAL A 69 -7.14 10.22 -2.96
C VAL A 69 -8.62 10.31 -2.68
N ASP A 70 -8.98 10.61 -1.44
CA ASP A 70 -10.35 10.82 -1.01
C ASP A 70 -10.49 12.13 -0.26
N LYS A 71 -11.69 12.71 -0.32
CA LYS A 71 -12.07 13.81 0.56
C LYS A 71 -12.92 13.26 1.70
N HIS A 72 -12.50 13.51 2.95
CA HIS A 72 -13.27 13.07 4.11
C HIS A 72 -14.48 13.98 4.32
N LYS A 73 -15.68 13.44 4.16
CA LYS A 73 -16.94 14.20 4.15
C LYS A 73 -17.21 15.00 5.43
N LYS A 74 -16.81 14.47 6.59
CA LYS A 74 -17.08 15.11 7.89
C LYS A 74 -16.11 16.24 8.24
N SER A 75 -14.84 16.10 7.87
CA SER A 75 -13.78 17.03 8.24
C SER A 75 -13.29 17.88 7.06
N GLU A 76 -13.77 17.60 5.87
CA GLU A 76 -13.32 18.20 4.60
C GLU A 76 -11.83 18.04 4.32
N LYS A 77 -11.15 17.19 5.08
CA LYS A 77 -9.74 16.90 4.84
C LYS A 77 -9.55 16.11 3.56
N ASN A 78 -8.55 16.49 2.80
CA ASN A 78 -8.10 15.71 1.65
C ASN A 78 -7.10 14.67 2.15
N ARG A 79 -7.35 13.41 1.84
CA ARG A 79 -6.51 12.32 2.31
C ARG A 79 -6.10 11.38 1.19
N GLY A 80 -4.88 10.86 1.32
CA GLY A 80 -4.47 9.67 0.59
C GLY A 80 -4.97 8.43 1.32
N TYR A 81 -5.20 7.38 0.57
CA TYR A 81 -5.63 6.10 1.10
C TYR A 81 -4.82 4.98 0.48
N ILE A 82 -4.14 4.20 1.31
CA ILE A 82 -3.41 3.02 0.86
C ILE A 82 -4.39 1.85 0.86
N GLY A 83 -4.76 1.38 -0.33
CA GLY A 83 -5.70 0.28 -0.48
C GLY A 83 -5.05 -1.08 -0.48
N MET A 84 -3.86 -1.19 -1.06
CA MET A 84 -3.15 -2.46 -1.20
C MET A 84 -1.65 -2.25 -1.09
N LEU A 85 -0.98 -3.19 -0.41
CA LEU A 85 0.48 -3.26 -0.35
C LEU A 85 0.85 -4.74 -0.29
N ALA A 86 1.69 -5.17 -1.21
CA ALA A 86 2.17 -6.55 -1.25
C ALA A 86 3.63 -6.61 -1.66
N VAL A 87 4.38 -7.50 -1.03
CA VAL A 87 5.78 -7.82 -1.39
C VAL A 87 5.91 -9.33 -1.42
N ASP A 88 6.52 -9.85 -2.47
CA ASP A 88 6.79 -11.27 -2.62
C ASP A 88 7.61 -11.78 -1.43
N LYS A 89 7.23 -12.93 -0.89
CA LYS A 89 7.87 -13.51 0.30
C LYS A 89 9.37 -13.67 0.17
N ARG A 90 9.86 -13.95 -1.04
CA ARG A 90 11.29 -14.12 -1.32
C ARG A 90 12.08 -12.81 -1.16
N TYR A 91 11.38 -11.67 -1.20
CA TYR A 91 11.99 -10.34 -1.19
C TYR A 91 11.66 -9.53 0.07
N ARG A 92 11.09 -10.16 1.09
CA ARG A 92 10.78 -9.49 2.36
C ARG A 92 12.03 -9.18 3.16
N ASN A 93 11.89 -8.24 4.11
CA ASN A 93 12.99 -7.78 4.98
C ASN A 93 14.15 -7.12 4.22
N ARG A 94 13.87 -6.51 3.08
CA ARG A 94 14.84 -5.77 2.25
C ARG A 94 14.49 -4.29 2.08
N GLY A 95 13.49 -3.81 2.83
CA GLY A 95 13.08 -2.42 2.76
C GLY A 95 12.22 -2.06 1.56
N ILE A 96 11.74 -3.03 0.76
CA ILE A 96 10.93 -2.76 -0.43
C ILE A 96 9.59 -2.13 -0.06
N ALA A 97 8.88 -2.70 0.92
CA ALA A 97 7.61 -2.16 1.38
C ALA A 97 7.77 -0.74 1.90
N SER A 98 8.81 -0.49 2.71
CA SER A 98 9.11 0.85 3.23
C SER A 98 9.37 1.84 2.09
N SER A 99 10.12 1.45 1.07
CA SER A 99 10.41 2.29 -0.08
C SER A 99 9.15 2.64 -0.87
N LEU A 100 8.26 1.65 -1.07
CA LEU A 100 6.99 1.86 -1.76
C LEU A 100 6.10 2.85 -0.98
N VAL A 101 5.96 2.67 0.32
CA VAL A 101 5.15 3.56 1.16
C VAL A 101 5.74 4.97 1.17
N GLN A 102 7.05 5.11 1.37
CA GLN A 102 7.71 6.41 1.39
C GLN A 102 7.57 7.16 0.06
N SER A 103 7.65 6.45 -1.06
CA SER A 103 7.46 7.02 -2.39
C SER A 103 6.06 7.62 -2.54
N VAL A 104 5.03 6.89 -2.11
CA VAL A 104 3.65 7.36 -2.17
C VAL A 104 3.43 8.52 -1.19
N LEU A 105 3.93 8.42 0.04
CA LEU A 105 3.80 9.53 1.01
C LEU A 105 4.40 10.82 0.48
N LYS A 106 5.55 10.74 -0.19
CA LYS A 106 6.19 11.90 -0.79
C LYS A 106 5.30 12.54 -1.87
N ARG A 107 4.69 11.72 -2.73
CA ARG A 107 3.78 12.20 -3.78
C ARG A 107 2.52 12.85 -3.20
N LEU A 108 1.94 12.23 -2.17
CA LEU A 108 0.76 12.76 -1.49
C LEU A 108 1.08 14.11 -0.82
N GLN A 109 2.24 14.23 -0.20
CA GLN A 109 2.69 15.50 0.40
C GLN A 109 2.87 16.58 -0.66
N GLN A 110 3.44 16.24 -1.81
CA GLN A 110 3.62 17.17 -2.92
C GLN A 110 2.29 17.65 -3.50
N GLN A 111 1.24 16.83 -3.41
CA GLN A 111 -0.12 17.21 -3.82
C GLN A 111 -0.84 18.06 -2.78
N GLY A 112 -0.21 18.33 -1.63
CA GLY A 112 -0.80 19.16 -0.59
C GLY A 112 -1.87 18.48 0.25
N LEU A 113 -1.86 17.15 0.32
CA LEU A 113 -2.84 16.42 1.11
C LEU A 113 -2.54 16.51 2.61
N ASP A 114 -3.58 16.39 3.43
CA ASP A 114 -3.47 16.55 4.89
C ASP A 114 -2.98 15.30 5.60
N GLU A 115 -3.40 14.13 5.13
CA GLU A 115 -3.12 12.87 5.80
C GLU A 115 -3.14 11.70 4.82
N CYS A 116 -2.56 10.57 5.26
CA CYS A 116 -2.66 9.28 4.57
C CYS A 116 -3.24 8.26 5.53
N VAL A 117 -4.21 7.47 5.07
CA VAL A 117 -5.00 6.55 5.90
C VAL A 117 -4.92 5.14 5.33
N LEU A 118 -4.97 4.16 6.23
CA LEU A 118 -5.11 2.75 5.86
C LEU A 118 -5.78 1.97 6.99
N GLU A 119 -6.28 0.78 6.68
CA GLU A 119 -6.75 -0.20 7.64
C GLU A 119 -5.87 -1.45 7.57
N ALA A 120 -5.55 -2.03 8.73
CA ALA A 120 -4.76 -3.25 8.82
C ALA A 120 -5.36 -4.18 9.88
N GLU A 121 -5.34 -5.50 9.62
CA GLU A 121 -5.79 -6.50 10.59
C GLU A 121 -4.96 -6.40 11.86
N ILE A 122 -5.63 -6.48 13.03
CA ILE A 122 -4.94 -6.42 14.31
C ILE A 122 -3.94 -7.57 14.50
N THR A 123 -4.14 -8.68 13.78
CA THR A 123 -3.26 -9.86 13.82
C THR A 123 -2.05 -9.74 12.91
N ASN A 124 -2.06 -8.77 11.99
CA ASN A 124 -0.95 -8.58 11.06
C ASN A 124 0.16 -7.74 11.68
N LYS A 125 0.95 -8.37 12.55
CA LYS A 125 2.00 -7.69 13.30
C LYS A 125 3.09 -7.10 12.41
N GLY A 126 3.41 -7.75 11.33
CA GLY A 126 4.41 -7.26 10.37
C GLY A 126 3.99 -5.95 9.72
N ALA A 127 2.75 -5.87 9.25
CA ALA A 127 2.21 -4.64 8.66
C ALA A 127 2.13 -3.52 9.69
N LEU A 128 1.64 -3.81 10.90
CA LEU A 128 1.54 -2.81 11.96
C LEU A 128 2.90 -2.24 12.33
N SER A 129 3.92 -3.10 12.46
CA SER A 129 5.29 -2.65 12.73
C SER A 129 5.84 -1.78 11.62
N LEU A 130 5.63 -2.18 10.35
CA LEU A 130 6.07 -1.41 9.19
C LEU A 130 5.51 0.02 9.23
N TYR A 131 4.20 0.14 9.35
CA TYR A 131 3.55 1.44 9.31
C TYR A 131 3.89 2.31 10.53
N GLN A 132 3.96 1.71 11.73
CA GLN A 132 4.35 2.44 12.93
C GLN A 132 5.79 2.96 12.84
N ASN A 133 6.70 2.14 12.32
CA ASN A 133 8.10 2.56 12.12
C ASN A 133 8.23 3.69 11.09
N LEU A 134 7.30 3.78 10.14
CA LEU A 134 7.28 4.87 9.17
C LEU A 134 6.60 6.14 9.69
N GLY A 135 5.99 6.09 10.88
CA GLY A 135 5.37 7.26 11.50
C GLY A 135 3.85 7.27 11.50
N PHE A 136 3.21 6.19 11.07
CA PHE A 136 1.76 6.07 11.19
C PHE A 136 1.34 5.87 12.64
N LEU A 137 0.20 6.45 13.00
CA LEU A 137 -0.39 6.35 14.34
C LEU A 137 -1.69 5.54 14.27
N ARG A 138 -1.93 4.72 15.28
CA ARG A 138 -3.23 4.06 15.44
C ARG A 138 -4.25 5.09 15.89
N THR A 139 -5.32 5.25 15.12
CA THR A 139 -6.33 6.27 15.42
C THR A 139 -7.67 5.69 15.82
N LYS A 140 -7.97 4.45 15.40
CA LYS A 140 -9.26 3.84 15.69
C LYS A 140 -9.18 2.32 15.61
N LEU A 141 -9.91 1.63 16.52
CA LEU A 141 -10.19 0.20 16.42
C LEU A 141 -11.52 0.03 15.70
N LEU A 142 -11.55 -0.83 14.69
CA LEU A 142 -12.74 -1.14 13.90
C LEU A 142 -13.13 -2.60 14.16
N PRO A 143 -14.10 -2.85 15.09
CA PRO A 143 -14.50 -4.22 15.42
C PRO A 143 -15.18 -4.90 14.23
N ASN A 144 -14.90 -6.19 14.03
CA ASN A 144 -15.53 -7.01 13.00
C ASN A 144 -15.44 -6.38 11.60
N TYR A 145 -14.30 -5.78 11.27
CA TYR A 145 -14.12 -5.04 10.02
C TYR A 145 -14.07 -5.96 8.80
N TYR A 146 -13.43 -7.11 8.93
CA TYR A 146 -13.30 -8.10 7.85
C TYR A 146 -14.43 -9.13 7.91
N LEU A 147 -14.73 -9.77 6.77
CA LEU A 147 -15.75 -10.81 6.69
C LEU A 147 -15.48 -11.99 7.62
N SER A 148 -14.21 -12.26 7.89
CA SER A 148 -13.78 -13.29 8.86
C SER A 148 -14.14 -12.96 10.31
N GLY A 149 -14.60 -11.73 10.58
CA GLY A 149 -14.85 -11.22 11.92
C GLY A 149 -13.64 -10.60 12.60
N THR A 150 -12.48 -10.59 11.93
CA THR A 150 -11.25 -10.00 12.47
C THR A 150 -11.39 -8.48 12.55
N ASP A 151 -10.91 -7.91 13.66
CA ASP A 151 -10.86 -6.47 13.87
C ASP A 151 -9.73 -5.85 13.06
N ALA A 152 -9.86 -4.55 12.78
CA ALA A 152 -8.83 -3.76 12.13
C ALA A 152 -8.46 -2.55 12.98
N TYR A 153 -7.23 -2.08 12.81
CA TYR A 153 -6.84 -0.73 13.21
C TYR A 153 -6.88 0.19 12.01
N ARG A 154 -7.40 1.40 12.20
CA ARG A 154 -7.16 2.51 11.27
C ARG A 154 -5.88 3.20 11.69
N LEU A 155 -4.98 3.39 10.72
CA LEU A 155 -3.73 4.09 10.92
C LEU A 155 -3.69 5.33 10.05
N LYS A 156 -3.07 6.39 10.57
CA LYS A 156 -2.93 7.66 9.85
C LYS A 156 -1.52 8.20 9.94
N TYR A 157 -1.06 8.74 8.83
CA TYR A 157 0.15 9.55 8.74
C TYR A 157 -0.27 10.99 8.44
N PHE A 158 0.17 11.92 9.26
CA PHE A 158 -0.20 13.33 9.11
C PHE A 158 0.90 14.10 8.42
N PHE A 159 0.57 14.75 7.30
CA PHE A 159 1.49 15.64 6.57
C PHE A 159 1.53 17.03 7.23
N THR A 160 0.40 17.43 7.78
CA THR A 160 0.28 18.71 8.49
C THR A 160 0.62 18.51 9.95
N PRO A 161 1.47 19.36 10.56
CA PRO A 161 1.77 19.22 11.98
C PRO A 161 0.51 19.23 12.83
N LEU A 162 0.47 18.34 13.82
CA LEU A 162 -0.56 18.35 14.87
C LEU A 162 -0.27 19.55 15.78
N VAL A 163 -1.04 20.60 15.61
CA VAL A 163 -0.92 21.80 16.46
C VAL A 163 -2.04 21.82 17.46
#